data_9d4e68450a94fbe725d7fd98e2323952
#
_entry.id   9d4e68450a94fbe725d7fd98e2323952
#
_cell.length_a   1.000
_cell.length_b   1.000
_cell.length_c   1.000
_cell.angle_alpha   90.00
_cell.angle_beta   90.00
_cell.angle_gamma   90.00
#
_symmetry.space_group_name_H-M   'P 1'
#
loop_
_entity.id
_entity.type
_entity.pdbx_description
1 polymer ?
#
loop_
_entity_poly.entity_id
_entity_poly.type
_entity_poly.pdbx_seq_one_letter_code
_entity_poly.pdbx_strand_id
1 'polypeptide(L)'
;MKGWLGRKLQVICALATLASAAEATWSIVVVDTATGEVCVATATCLAGLNIANYVPVIVVGEGAAAAQNMVDQSGQNRILIRDALLAGLDPSVILSNLAASDAQHNSRQYGIVSLHGGPPIAYTGTGGGGAKKQVYGEVGTLRYSIQGNVLAGQVVVDAAEAALLETEGDLVTRTMAGMQAARFMGGDGRCSCSTLMPTSCGAPPPSFEHSSFTACIIVARDGDVDGSCRGSGCANGSYFLRKTVVGNAGLPDPVETLDRQVMQWRISKRGRPDHIQTEVLPSATHLPADGLSTSEVTIRLKDIDGTPLTDGGQTLILDDITPGGPIVSLTNQVDHGDGTHTLSFTSGTTPGTARIKISVVHWWEESQLYPYLELNLDAPSPLHLGNEVLSAVDGGEAPLTLNFGAQGAGRPYLLLVSGSGTQPGTPFGGLTLPLNSDRLLDWSLGAPSPGFWPNMSGNLDANGRRLSTLSVAPGALTPFVGSRLDFCALLPGYVTAPVGFDVSP
;
A
#
# COMPACT_ATOMS: atom_id res chain seq x y z
N MET A 1 -72.16 54.33 -25.59
CA MET A 1 -71.71 53.10 -26.19
C MET A 1 -70.41 52.76 -25.54
N LYS A 2 -70.23 51.49 -25.08
CA LYS A 2 -69.35 50.93 -24.06
C LYS A 2 -67.90 51.02 -24.44
N GLY A 3 -67.08 51.67 -23.59
CA GLY A 3 -65.60 51.58 -23.63
C GLY A 3 -65.10 50.44 -22.76
N TRP A 4 -64.22 49.58 -23.30
CA TRP A 4 -63.62 48.42 -22.62
C TRP A 4 -62.22 48.81 -22.23
N LEU A 5 -61.99 48.95 -20.92
CA LEU A 5 -60.67 49.14 -20.33
C LEU A 5 -59.96 47.77 -20.26
N GLY A 6 -58.89 47.62 -21.04
CA GLY A 6 -57.96 46.48 -20.93
C GLY A 6 -56.94 46.66 -19.80
N ARG A 7 -57.05 45.89 -18.72
CA ARG A 7 -55.99 45.76 -17.67
C ARG A 7 -54.86 44.91 -18.20
N LYS A 8 -53.72 45.55 -18.42
CA LYS A 8 -52.45 44.82 -18.62
C LYS A 8 -51.97 44.20 -17.25
N LEU A 9 -52.05 42.89 -17.12
CA LEU A 9 -51.47 42.16 -16.03
C LEU A 9 -49.94 42.04 -16.28
N GLN A 10 -49.14 42.80 -15.55
CA GLN A 10 -47.65 42.58 -15.52
C GLN A 10 -47.37 41.40 -14.68
N VAL A 11 -46.97 40.30 -15.35
CA VAL A 11 -46.37 39.15 -14.69
C VAL A 11 -44.94 39.55 -14.35
N ILE A 12 -44.67 39.84 -13.08
CA ILE A 12 -43.32 39.99 -12.55
C ILE A 12 -42.78 38.54 -12.38
N CYS A 13 -41.97 38.15 -13.35
CA CYS A 13 -41.18 36.92 -13.23
C CYS A 13 -40.07 37.20 -12.21
N ALA A 14 -40.28 36.80 -10.95
CA ALA A 14 -39.24 36.80 -9.95
C ALA A 14 -38.23 35.69 -10.35
N LEU A 15 -37.12 36.08 -10.98
CA LEU A 15 -35.96 35.25 -11.06
C LEU A 15 -35.44 35.03 -9.61
N ALA A 16 -35.83 33.92 -9.01
CA ALA A 16 -35.13 33.41 -7.84
C ALA A 16 -33.69 33.09 -8.29
N THR A 17 -32.79 34.02 -8.03
CA THR A 17 -31.36 33.70 -8.01
C THR A 17 -31.18 32.64 -6.94
N LEU A 18 -31.08 31.37 -7.34
CA LEU A 18 -30.52 30.31 -6.51
C LEU A 18 -29.13 30.78 -6.16
N ALA A 19 -28.97 31.42 -5.01
CA ALA A 19 -27.69 31.59 -4.39
C ALA A 19 -27.15 30.17 -4.25
N SER A 20 -26.12 29.83 -5.01
CA SER A 20 -25.39 28.57 -4.84
C SER A 20 -24.88 28.58 -3.41
N ALA A 21 -25.57 27.84 -2.52
CA ALA A 21 -25.07 27.61 -1.17
C ALA A 21 -23.66 27.04 -1.31
N ALA A 22 -22.67 27.71 -0.70
CA ALA A 22 -21.32 27.22 -0.68
C ALA A 22 -21.36 25.76 -0.17
N GLU A 23 -20.93 24.82 -0.99
CA GLU A 23 -20.94 23.40 -0.66
C GLU A 23 -19.80 23.14 0.33
N ALA A 24 -20.11 23.14 1.62
CA ALA A 24 -19.15 22.82 2.69
C ALA A 24 -18.91 21.32 2.75
N THR A 25 -17.68 20.95 2.93
CA THR A 25 -17.27 19.55 2.89
C THR A 25 -15.89 19.42 3.56
N TRP A 26 -15.63 18.31 4.25
CA TRP A 26 -14.26 17.90 4.52
C TRP A 26 -13.98 16.54 3.91
N SER A 27 -12.74 16.32 3.52
CA SER A 27 -12.28 15.07 2.91
C SER A 27 -10.89 14.69 3.40
N ILE A 28 -10.68 13.39 3.54
CA ILE A 28 -9.41 12.73 3.77
C ILE A 28 -9.11 11.93 2.50
N VAL A 29 -7.97 12.18 1.88
CA VAL A 29 -7.42 11.42 0.76
C VAL A 29 -6.10 10.84 1.25
N VAL A 30 -5.95 9.53 1.19
CA VAL A 30 -4.73 8.87 1.67
C VAL A 30 -4.43 7.64 0.83
N VAL A 31 -3.15 7.38 0.60
CA VAL A 31 -2.66 6.14 -0.02
C VAL A 31 -1.55 5.56 0.84
N ASP A 32 -1.39 4.25 0.79
CA ASP A 32 -0.27 3.54 1.42
C ASP A 32 0.61 2.92 0.34
N THR A 33 1.83 3.41 0.19
CA THR A 33 2.77 2.95 -0.83
C THR A 33 3.31 1.54 -0.59
N ALA A 34 3.21 1.02 0.65
CA ALA A 34 3.61 -0.36 0.96
C ALA A 34 2.52 -1.38 0.59
N THR A 35 1.24 -1.00 0.72
CA THR A 35 0.11 -1.91 0.46
C THR A 35 -0.58 -1.66 -0.88
N GLY A 36 -0.25 -0.55 -1.56
CA GLY A 36 -0.94 -0.15 -2.79
C GLY A 36 -2.39 0.31 -2.59
N GLU A 37 -2.85 0.44 -1.35
CA GLU A 37 -4.20 0.88 -1.04
C GLU A 37 -4.39 2.37 -1.32
N VAL A 38 -5.56 2.73 -1.85
CA VAL A 38 -5.98 4.11 -2.05
C VAL A 38 -7.32 4.34 -1.37
N CYS A 39 -7.48 5.47 -0.67
CA CYS A 39 -8.66 5.77 0.12
C CYS A 39 -9.11 7.22 -0.03
N VAL A 40 -10.43 7.42 -0.12
CA VAL A 40 -11.09 8.71 0.06
C VAL A 40 -12.25 8.58 1.03
N ALA A 41 -12.24 9.40 2.06
CA ALA A 41 -13.41 9.60 2.92
C ALA A 41 -13.84 11.07 2.90
N THR A 42 -15.14 11.32 2.89
CA THR A 42 -15.68 12.67 2.82
C THR A 42 -17.03 12.78 3.54
N ALA A 43 -17.33 13.97 4.06
CA ALA A 43 -18.61 14.27 4.67
C ALA A 43 -19.03 15.72 4.42
N THR A 44 -20.35 15.96 4.37
CA THR A 44 -20.95 17.27 4.06
C THR A 44 -22.31 17.47 4.73
N CYS A 45 -22.69 18.71 4.97
CA CYS A 45 -24.01 19.11 5.46
C CYS A 45 -25.08 19.25 4.34
N LEU A 46 -24.91 18.55 3.22
CA LEU A 46 -25.91 18.49 2.16
C LEU A 46 -26.80 17.27 2.36
N ALA A 47 -28.07 17.52 2.72
CA ALA A 47 -29.04 16.45 2.94
C ALA A 47 -29.48 15.79 1.63
N GLY A 48 -29.65 14.46 1.66
CA GLY A 48 -30.18 13.68 0.55
C GLY A 48 -29.21 13.53 -0.65
N LEU A 49 -27.98 14.03 -0.55
CA LEU A 49 -26.98 13.93 -1.61
C LEU A 49 -26.11 12.68 -1.41
N ASN A 50 -25.94 11.86 -2.43
CA ASN A 50 -24.90 10.82 -2.42
C ASN A 50 -23.54 11.45 -2.75
N ILE A 51 -22.81 11.86 -1.71
CA ILE A 51 -21.54 12.60 -1.86
C ILE A 51 -20.47 11.79 -2.61
N ALA A 52 -20.52 10.45 -2.57
CA ALA A 52 -19.59 9.57 -3.29
C ALA A 52 -19.62 9.78 -4.82
N ASN A 53 -20.69 10.36 -5.36
CA ASN A 53 -20.83 10.64 -6.79
C ASN A 53 -20.20 11.99 -7.20
N TYR A 54 -19.86 12.86 -6.25
CA TYR A 54 -19.52 14.26 -6.55
C TYR A 54 -18.13 14.69 -6.11
N VAL A 55 -17.55 14.07 -5.10
CA VAL A 55 -16.28 14.52 -4.51
C VAL A 55 -15.13 13.55 -4.78
N PRO A 56 -15.25 12.23 -4.49
CA PRO A 56 -14.13 11.32 -4.61
C PRO A 56 -13.73 11.01 -6.06
N VAL A 57 -12.44 10.82 -6.25
CA VAL A 57 -11.82 10.14 -7.40
C VAL A 57 -10.98 9.01 -6.86
N ILE A 58 -11.18 7.81 -7.37
CA ILE A 58 -10.37 6.61 -7.08
C ILE A 58 -9.80 6.10 -8.40
N VAL A 59 -8.51 5.80 -8.39
CA VAL A 59 -7.81 5.14 -9.49
C VAL A 59 -7.00 4.00 -8.88
N VAL A 60 -7.47 2.78 -9.09
CA VAL A 60 -6.87 1.57 -8.54
C VAL A 60 -5.40 1.46 -8.95
N GLY A 61 -4.51 1.25 -7.98
CA GLY A 61 -3.07 1.10 -8.24
C GLY A 61 -2.32 2.39 -8.60
N GLU A 62 -3.01 3.55 -8.70
CA GLU A 62 -2.38 4.81 -9.12
C GLU A 62 -2.51 5.93 -8.08
N GLY A 63 -3.71 6.12 -7.51
CA GLY A 63 -3.92 7.19 -6.55
C GLY A 63 -5.37 7.55 -6.32
N ALA A 64 -5.57 8.65 -5.58
CA ALA A 64 -6.88 9.13 -5.19
C ALA A 64 -6.94 10.66 -5.11
N ALA A 65 -8.15 11.21 -5.20
CA ALA A 65 -8.35 12.64 -5.00
C ALA A 65 -9.75 12.96 -4.47
N ALA A 66 -9.88 14.17 -3.90
CA ALA A 66 -11.16 14.80 -3.60
C ALA A 66 -11.24 16.15 -4.31
N ALA A 67 -12.34 16.40 -5.04
CA ALA A 67 -12.64 17.66 -5.70
C ALA A 67 -13.93 18.22 -5.11
N GLN A 68 -13.84 19.32 -4.35
CA GLN A 68 -14.92 19.82 -3.52
C GLN A 68 -15.00 21.36 -3.51
N ASN A 69 -15.76 21.94 -2.57
CA ASN A 69 -16.19 23.32 -2.44
C ASN A 69 -17.31 23.59 -3.47
N MET A 70 -17.20 24.49 -4.42
CA MET A 70 -18.15 24.53 -5.52
C MET A 70 -17.83 23.39 -6.49
N VAL A 71 -18.53 22.24 -6.32
CA VAL A 71 -18.30 21.05 -7.14
C VAL A 71 -18.57 21.36 -8.61
N ASP A 72 -17.66 20.93 -9.48
CA ASP A 72 -17.91 20.93 -10.92
C ASP A 72 -19.03 19.94 -11.26
N GLN A 73 -20.20 20.44 -11.59
CA GLN A 73 -21.38 19.63 -11.91
C GLN A 73 -21.20 18.83 -13.20
N SER A 74 -20.34 19.29 -14.12
CA SER A 74 -20.03 18.57 -15.36
C SER A 74 -19.15 17.35 -15.13
N GLY A 75 -18.43 17.31 -13.99
CA GLY A 75 -17.48 16.25 -13.66
C GLY A 75 -16.14 16.33 -14.38
N GLN A 76 -15.89 17.37 -15.19
CA GLN A 76 -14.68 17.48 -16.00
C GLN A 76 -13.41 17.54 -15.15
N ASN A 77 -13.45 18.22 -13.99
CA ASN A 77 -12.31 18.29 -13.08
C ASN A 77 -11.95 16.91 -12.52
N ARG A 78 -12.94 16.08 -12.14
CA ARG A 78 -12.71 14.72 -11.66
C ARG A 78 -12.21 13.79 -12.76
N ILE A 79 -12.74 13.95 -13.98
CA ILE A 79 -12.26 13.19 -15.16
C ILE A 79 -10.81 13.55 -15.45
N LEU A 80 -10.46 14.85 -15.45
CA LEU A 80 -9.08 15.31 -15.67
C LEU A 80 -8.14 14.72 -14.61
N ILE A 81 -8.50 14.77 -13.33
CA ILE A 81 -7.69 14.18 -12.25
C ILE A 81 -7.49 12.68 -12.48
N ARG A 82 -8.58 11.94 -12.75
CA ARG A 82 -8.52 10.51 -13.01
C ARG A 82 -7.60 10.17 -14.18
N ASP A 83 -7.79 10.81 -15.30
CA ASP A 83 -7.03 10.51 -16.52
C ASP A 83 -5.55 10.88 -16.36
N ALA A 84 -5.26 11.94 -15.59
CA ALA A 84 -3.90 12.36 -15.27
C ALA A 84 -3.20 11.41 -14.28
N LEU A 85 -3.91 10.89 -13.26
CA LEU A 85 -3.39 9.84 -12.37
C LEU A 85 -3.09 8.56 -13.16
N LEU A 86 -4.00 8.12 -14.04
CA LEU A 86 -3.78 6.97 -14.93
C LEU A 86 -2.57 7.15 -15.87
N ALA A 87 -2.27 8.40 -16.23
CA ALA A 87 -1.08 8.74 -17.02
C ALA A 87 0.19 8.88 -16.19
N GLY A 88 0.13 8.63 -14.87
CA GLY A 88 1.28 8.73 -13.96
C GLY A 88 1.79 10.16 -13.73
N LEU A 89 0.94 11.18 -13.94
CA LEU A 89 1.35 12.58 -13.76
C LEU A 89 1.46 12.94 -12.27
N ASP A 90 2.46 13.77 -11.95
CA ASP A 90 2.62 14.31 -10.60
C ASP A 90 1.41 15.13 -10.15
N PRO A 91 1.00 15.06 -8.87
CA PRO A 91 -0.11 15.85 -8.32
C PRO A 91 0.00 17.35 -8.59
N SER A 92 1.21 17.93 -8.58
CA SER A 92 1.45 19.34 -8.90
C SER A 92 1.16 19.69 -10.36
N VAL A 93 1.45 18.78 -11.29
CA VAL A 93 1.13 18.91 -12.72
C VAL A 93 -0.39 18.83 -12.92
N ILE A 94 -1.04 17.88 -12.24
CA ILE A 94 -2.49 17.73 -12.27
C ILE A 94 -3.19 19.03 -11.80
N LEU A 95 -2.72 19.60 -10.69
CA LEU A 95 -3.25 20.86 -10.18
C LEU A 95 -3.06 22.03 -11.18
N SER A 96 -1.92 22.10 -11.84
CA SER A 96 -1.63 23.10 -12.86
C SER A 96 -2.58 22.97 -14.07
N ASN A 97 -2.87 21.73 -14.49
CA ASN A 97 -3.81 21.47 -15.58
C ASN A 97 -5.26 21.86 -15.19
N LEU A 98 -5.66 21.61 -13.94
CA LEU A 98 -6.95 22.07 -13.40
C LEU A 98 -7.05 23.60 -13.41
N ALA A 99 -6.00 24.28 -12.99
CA ALA A 99 -5.96 25.76 -12.99
C ALA A 99 -6.05 26.34 -14.41
N ALA A 100 -5.47 25.67 -15.39
CA ALA A 100 -5.51 26.11 -16.79
C ALA A 100 -6.86 25.84 -17.48
N SER A 101 -7.58 24.79 -17.06
CA SER A 101 -8.80 24.33 -17.74
C SER A 101 -10.11 24.80 -17.08
N ASP A 102 -10.11 25.11 -15.77
CA ASP A 102 -11.32 25.50 -15.03
C ASP A 102 -11.33 27.00 -14.73
N ALA A 103 -12.15 27.75 -15.43
CA ALA A 103 -12.34 29.18 -15.18
C ALA A 103 -12.84 29.51 -13.75
N GLN A 104 -13.42 28.51 -13.04
CA GLN A 104 -13.89 28.65 -11.67
C GLN A 104 -12.89 28.04 -10.65
N HIS A 105 -11.66 27.81 -11.04
CA HIS A 105 -10.60 27.17 -10.19
C HIS A 105 -10.52 27.83 -8.81
N ASN A 106 -10.60 29.15 -8.71
CA ASN A 106 -10.61 29.89 -7.44
C ASN A 106 -11.78 29.55 -6.49
N SER A 107 -12.80 28.87 -6.97
CA SER A 107 -13.95 28.43 -6.17
C SER A 107 -13.85 26.94 -5.80
N ARG A 108 -12.76 26.27 -6.17
CA ARG A 108 -12.55 24.84 -5.91
C ARG A 108 -11.65 24.60 -4.71
N GLN A 109 -11.72 23.35 -4.21
CA GLN A 109 -10.78 22.81 -3.25
C GLN A 109 -10.43 21.38 -3.68
N TYR A 110 -9.14 21.07 -3.76
CA TYR A 110 -8.63 19.79 -4.21
C TYR A 110 -7.67 19.19 -3.19
N GLY A 111 -7.68 17.87 -3.05
CA GLY A 111 -6.61 17.07 -2.47
C GLY A 111 -6.28 15.96 -3.48
N ILE A 112 -5.01 15.80 -3.86
CA ILE A 112 -4.57 14.85 -4.88
C ILE A 112 -3.36 14.10 -4.33
N VAL A 113 -3.43 12.78 -4.35
CA VAL A 113 -2.38 11.87 -3.82
C VAL A 113 -2.15 10.75 -4.83
N SER A 114 -0.88 10.51 -5.16
CA SER A 114 -0.44 9.44 -6.06
C SER A 114 0.37 8.39 -5.31
N LEU A 115 0.23 7.12 -5.69
CA LEU A 115 1.10 6.02 -5.21
C LEU A 115 2.52 6.11 -5.80
N HIS A 116 2.64 6.52 -7.07
CA HIS A 116 3.86 6.42 -7.86
C HIS A 116 4.44 7.79 -8.27
N GLY A 117 3.56 8.83 -8.33
CA GLY A 117 3.95 10.19 -8.72
C GLY A 117 4.64 10.98 -7.60
N GLY A 118 4.83 12.29 -7.85
CA GLY A 118 5.41 13.23 -6.90
C GLY A 118 4.62 13.38 -5.59
N PRO A 119 5.07 14.30 -4.72
CA PRO A 119 4.45 14.54 -3.42
C PRO A 119 2.96 14.85 -3.51
N PRO A 120 2.16 14.51 -2.47
CA PRO A 120 0.76 14.88 -2.39
C PRO A 120 0.59 16.40 -2.43
N ILE A 121 -0.56 16.86 -2.88
CA ILE A 121 -0.86 18.29 -2.93
C ILE A 121 -2.27 18.56 -2.46
N ALA A 122 -2.47 19.73 -1.84
CA ALA A 122 -3.79 20.29 -1.60
C ALA A 122 -3.89 21.72 -2.13
N TYR A 123 -5.07 22.09 -2.57
CA TYR A 123 -5.39 23.45 -3.03
C TYR A 123 -6.72 23.90 -2.45
N THR A 124 -6.76 25.14 -1.94
CA THR A 124 -7.98 25.79 -1.52
C THR A 124 -8.05 27.16 -2.18
N GLY A 125 -9.00 27.34 -3.07
CA GLY A 125 -9.25 28.60 -3.73
C GLY A 125 -9.74 29.68 -2.77
N THR A 126 -9.63 30.95 -3.18
CA THR A 126 -10.03 32.12 -2.39
C THR A 126 -11.55 32.29 -2.31
N GLY A 127 -12.31 31.75 -3.29
CA GLY A 127 -13.76 31.76 -3.31
C GLY A 127 -14.38 30.90 -2.20
N GLY A 128 -15.66 31.17 -1.87
CA GLY A 128 -16.41 30.53 -0.81
C GLY A 128 -16.17 31.13 0.59
N GLY A 129 -17.11 30.89 1.51
CA GLY A 129 -17.11 31.44 2.88
C GLY A 129 -16.63 30.46 3.96
N GLY A 130 -16.64 30.93 5.23
CA GLY A 130 -16.39 30.13 6.40
C GLY A 130 -14.92 29.74 6.63
N ALA A 131 -14.69 28.91 7.67
CA ALA A 131 -13.36 28.39 7.94
C ALA A 131 -12.94 27.39 6.86
N LYS A 132 -11.73 27.57 6.35
CA LYS A 132 -11.10 26.68 5.36
C LYS A 132 -9.73 26.29 5.84
N LYS A 133 -9.36 25.04 5.59
CA LYS A 133 -8.00 24.54 5.86
C LYS A 133 -7.67 23.38 4.94
N GLN A 134 -6.38 23.20 4.72
CA GLN A 134 -5.80 22.04 4.07
C GLN A 134 -4.48 21.69 4.72
N VAL A 135 -4.17 20.42 4.76
CA VAL A 135 -2.87 19.86 5.13
C VAL A 135 -2.57 18.70 4.17
N TYR A 136 -1.32 18.44 3.93
CA TYR A 136 -0.88 17.29 3.14
C TYR A 136 0.56 16.95 3.49
N GLY A 137 0.95 15.71 3.31
CA GLY A 137 2.29 15.27 3.66
C GLY A 137 2.53 13.79 3.40
N GLU A 138 3.71 13.36 3.79
CA GLU A 138 4.18 11.98 3.74
C GLU A 138 4.73 11.59 5.11
N VAL A 139 4.29 10.44 5.64
CA VAL A 139 4.77 9.89 6.91
C VAL A 139 4.88 8.37 6.77
N GLY A 140 6.12 7.84 6.83
CA GLY A 140 6.37 6.43 6.56
C GLY A 140 5.93 6.06 5.14
N THR A 141 5.02 5.11 5.02
CA THR A 141 4.44 4.67 3.73
C THR A 141 3.18 5.43 3.33
N LEU A 142 2.65 6.27 4.23
CA LEU A 142 1.43 7.04 3.98
C LEU A 142 1.74 8.33 3.23
N ARG A 143 0.97 8.59 2.18
CA ARG A 143 0.85 9.90 1.52
C ARG A 143 -0.57 10.37 1.66
N TYR A 144 -0.79 11.61 2.09
CA TYR A 144 -2.14 12.08 2.41
C TYR A 144 -2.38 13.54 2.03
N SER A 145 -3.67 13.88 1.87
CA SER A 145 -4.19 15.24 1.78
C SER A 145 -5.53 15.31 2.50
N ILE A 146 -5.66 16.26 3.42
CA ILE A 146 -6.87 16.51 4.19
C ILE A 146 -7.26 17.96 3.99
N GLN A 147 -8.49 18.20 3.59
CA GLN A 147 -8.99 19.54 3.31
C GLN A 147 -10.45 19.68 3.70
N GLY A 148 -10.83 20.91 4.04
CA GLY A 148 -12.21 21.23 4.32
C GLY A 148 -12.51 22.73 4.15
N ASN A 149 -13.77 23.02 3.94
CA ASN A 149 -14.31 24.38 3.80
C ASN A 149 -15.63 24.52 4.54
N VAL A 150 -15.98 25.75 4.94
CA VAL A 150 -17.15 26.08 5.77
C VAL A 150 -17.23 25.22 7.04
N LEU A 151 -16.07 24.93 7.61
CA LEU A 151 -15.91 24.12 8.81
C LEU A 151 -16.36 24.88 10.07
N ALA A 152 -16.65 24.15 11.16
CA ALA A 152 -16.84 24.74 12.49
C ALA A 152 -15.60 25.51 12.95
N GLY A 153 -14.41 25.07 12.53
CA GLY A 153 -13.12 25.72 12.74
C GLY A 153 -12.01 24.99 11.99
N GLN A 154 -10.83 25.61 11.90
CA GLN A 154 -9.68 25.00 11.22
C GLN A 154 -9.17 23.74 11.93
N VAL A 155 -9.37 23.62 13.24
CA VAL A 155 -9.00 22.47 14.05
C VAL A 155 -9.66 21.16 13.61
N VAL A 156 -10.75 21.22 12.84
CA VAL A 156 -11.39 20.03 12.23
C VAL A 156 -10.39 19.27 11.36
N VAL A 157 -9.59 19.98 10.56
CA VAL A 157 -8.57 19.37 9.69
C VAL A 157 -7.36 18.91 10.52
N ASP A 158 -6.93 19.70 11.53
CA ASP A 158 -5.81 19.33 12.39
C ASP A 158 -6.08 18.06 13.18
N ALA A 159 -7.29 17.94 13.73
CA ALA A 159 -7.69 16.76 14.48
C ALA A 159 -7.79 15.51 13.58
N ALA A 160 -8.28 15.69 12.34
CA ALA A 160 -8.32 14.60 11.38
C ALA A 160 -6.93 14.11 11.01
N GLU A 161 -5.97 15.03 10.79
CA GLU A 161 -4.58 14.70 10.49
C GLU A 161 -3.92 13.95 11.67
N ALA A 162 -4.02 14.50 12.87
CA ALA A 162 -3.45 13.88 14.06
C ALA A 162 -3.99 12.44 14.24
N ALA A 163 -5.31 12.25 14.15
CA ALA A 163 -5.91 10.94 14.32
C ALA A 163 -5.55 9.97 13.18
N LEU A 164 -5.45 10.43 11.92
CA LEU A 164 -4.99 9.60 10.81
C LEU A 164 -3.58 9.07 11.04
N LEU A 165 -2.67 9.91 11.56
CA LEU A 165 -1.25 9.60 11.70
C LEU A 165 -0.93 8.84 12.99
N GLU A 166 -1.62 9.15 14.10
CA GLU A 166 -1.37 8.55 15.41
C GLU A 166 -2.08 7.20 15.62
N THR A 167 -3.16 6.93 14.87
CA THR A 167 -3.90 5.67 14.99
C THR A 167 -3.13 4.55 14.32
N GLU A 168 -2.90 3.45 15.04
CA GLU A 168 -2.34 2.22 14.48
C GLU A 168 -3.41 1.41 13.72
N GLY A 169 -2.97 0.56 12.80
CA GLY A 169 -3.84 -0.33 12.02
C GLY A 169 -3.84 -0.03 10.53
N ASP A 170 -4.75 -0.67 9.82
CA ASP A 170 -4.90 -0.56 8.37
C ASP A 170 -5.47 0.82 7.93
N LEU A 171 -5.45 1.06 6.62
CA LEU A 171 -5.88 2.34 6.06
C LEU A 171 -7.34 2.67 6.37
N VAL A 172 -8.23 1.65 6.46
CA VAL A 172 -9.64 1.83 6.86
C VAL A 172 -9.74 2.36 8.28
N THR A 173 -9.04 1.73 9.23
CA THR A 173 -9.02 2.10 10.65
C THR A 173 -8.51 3.52 10.85
N ARG A 174 -7.37 3.85 10.26
CA ARG A 174 -6.75 5.20 10.34
C ARG A 174 -7.65 6.28 9.74
N THR A 175 -8.24 6.02 8.57
CA THR A 175 -9.12 6.99 7.91
C THR A 175 -10.41 7.22 8.71
N MET A 176 -11.01 6.16 9.27
CA MET A 176 -12.20 6.31 10.12
C MET A 176 -11.89 7.06 11.42
N ALA A 177 -10.73 6.86 12.02
CA ALA A 177 -10.28 7.65 13.17
C ALA A 177 -10.18 9.15 12.83
N GLY A 178 -9.61 9.49 11.66
CA GLY A 178 -9.59 10.87 11.16
C GLY A 178 -10.98 11.45 10.92
N MET A 179 -11.92 10.66 10.36
CA MET A 179 -13.31 11.07 10.17
C MET A 179 -14.02 11.33 11.51
N GLN A 180 -13.82 10.48 12.51
CA GLN A 180 -14.39 10.65 13.85
C GLN A 180 -13.79 11.87 14.59
N ALA A 181 -12.48 12.10 14.45
CA ALA A 181 -11.82 13.28 15.02
C ALA A 181 -12.35 14.58 14.38
N ALA A 182 -12.50 14.63 13.06
CA ALA A 182 -13.11 15.75 12.36
C ALA A 182 -14.56 16.00 12.84
N ARG A 183 -15.35 14.93 12.96
CA ARG A 183 -16.70 14.96 13.51
C ARG A 183 -16.70 15.56 14.92
N PHE A 184 -15.84 15.06 15.81
CA PHE A 184 -15.76 15.53 17.20
C PHE A 184 -15.49 17.05 17.29
N MET A 185 -14.71 17.60 16.36
CA MET A 185 -14.43 19.03 16.25
C MET A 185 -15.57 19.82 15.57
N GLY A 186 -16.70 19.17 15.25
CA GLY A 186 -17.88 19.81 14.69
C GLY A 186 -18.01 19.69 13.17
N GLY A 187 -17.01 19.22 12.45
CA GLY A 187 -17.06 18.99 11.01
C GLY A 187 -17.52 20.20 10.20
N ASP A 188 -18.63 20.03 9.46
CA ASP A 188 -19.30 21.09 8.70
C ASP A 188 -20.09 22.01 9.63
N GLY A 189 -19.63 23.24 9.78
CA GLY A 189 -20.20 24.22 10.70
C GLY A 189 -21.64 24.59 10.43
N ARG A 190 -22.18 24.32 9.23
CA ARG A 190 -23.61 24.54 8.92
C ARG A 190 -24.50 23.55 9.66
N CYS A 191 -24.02 22.33 9.91
CA CYS A 191 -24.73 21.31 10.66
C CYS A 191 -24.51 21.46 12.18
N SER A 192 -23.26 21.66 12.58
CA SER A 192 -22.88 21.64 14.00
C SER A 192 -23.06 22.99 14.71
N CYS A 193 -23.27 24.08 13.97
CA CYS A 193 -23.41 25.41 14.53
C CYS A 193 -24.57 26.19 13.86
N SER A 194 -24.31 26.80 12.69
CA SER A 194 -25.28 27.64 12.02
C SER A 194 -25.04 27.69 10.51
N THR A 195 -26.11 27.60 9.74
CA THR A 195 -26.04 27.72 8.28
C THR A 195 -25.56 29.09 7.82
N LEU A 196 -25.79 30.14 8.60
CA LEU A 196 -25.39 31.52 8.28
C LEU A 196 -24.03 31.89 8.88
N MET A 197 -23.69 31.35 10.06
CA MET A 197 -22.45 31.66 10.80
C MET A 197 -21.78 30.35 11.26
N PRO A 198 -21.18 29.57 10.37
CA PRO A 198 -20.70 28.21 10.66
C PRO A 198 -19.63 28.15 11.74
N THR A 199 -18.90 29.23 12.01
CA THR A 199 -17.80 29.28 12.98
C THR A 199 -18.21 29.92 14.34
N SER A 200 -19.45 30.38 14.49
CA SER A 200 -19.86 31.19 15.64
C SER A 200 -19.92 30.41 16.96
N CYS A 201 -20.00 29.09 16.91
CA CYS A 201 -20.05 28.24 18.10
C CYS A 201 -18.67 27.80 18.62
N GLY A 202 -17.60 28.10 17.87
CA GLY A 202 -16.26 27.56 18.15
C GLY A 202 -16.08 26.12 17.63
N ALA A 203 -14.88 25.58 17.82
CA ALA A 203 -14.57 24.20 17.43
C ALA A 203 -13.66 23.57 18.52
N PRO A 204 -14.11 22.50 19.23
CA PRO A 204 -15.42 21.87 19.06
C PRO A 204 -16.58 22.80 19.51
N PRO A 205 -17.76 22.72 18.87
CA PRO A 205 -18.96 23.38 19.37
C PRO A 205 -19.35 22.80 20.74
N PRO A 206 -19.95 23.61 21.66
CA PRO A 206 -20.29 23.12 23.01
C PRO A 206 -21.31 21.99 23.02
N SER A 207 -22.18 21.91 21.99
CA SER A 207 -23.10 20.81 21.74
C SER A 207 -23.55 20.85 20.28
N PHE A 208 -23.74 19.69 19.67
CA PHE A 208 -24.35 19.54 18.33
C PHE A 208 -24.85 18.10 18.14
N GLU A 209 -25.86 17.92 17.30
CA GLU A 209 -26.39 16.61 16.95
C GLU A 209 -25.74 16.03 15.69
N HIS A 210 -25.35 16.92 14.76
CA HIS A 210 -24.81 16.52 13.47
C HIS A 210 -23.56 17.30 13.11
N SER A 211 -22.51 16.59 12.70
CA SER A 211 -21.32 17.17 12.07
C SER A 211 -21.50 17.29 10.55
N SER A 212 -22.42 16.51 10.00
CA SER A 212 -22.73 16.43 8.56
C SER A 212 -24.10 15.76 8.39
N PHE A 213 -24.62 15.69 7.15
CA PHE A 213 -25.82 14.91 6.80
C PHE A 213 -25.49 13.74 5.86
N THR A 214 -24.34 13.77 5.23
CA THR A 214 -23.90 12.70 4.33
C THR A 214 -22.42 12.43 4.53
N ALA A 215 -22.02 11.15 4.53
CA ALA A 215 -20.63 10.73 4.61
C ALA A 215 -20.38 9.50 3.75
N CYS A 216 -19.16 9.34 3.27
CA CYS A 216 -18.71 8.08 2.66
C CYS A 216 -17.25 7.78 2.97
N ILE A 217 -16.89 6.50 2.84
CA ILE A 217 -15.52 6.00 2.76
C ILE A 217 -15.43 5.01 1.60
N ILE A 218 -14.36 5.12 0.83
CA ILE A 218 -14.07 4.24 -0.30
C ILE A 218 -12.60 3.87 -0.21
N VAL A 219 -12.31 2.58 -0.17
CA VAL A 219 -10.95 2.02 -0.18
C VAL A 219 -10.84 1.04 -1.33
N ALA A 220 -9.86 1.26 -2.19
CA ALA A 220 -9.54 0.34 -3.26
C ALA A 220 -8.15 -0.28 -3.05
N ARG A 221 -8.04 -1.52 -3.45
CA ARG A 221 -6.83 -2.36 -3.40
C ARG A 221 -6.43 -2.79 -4.79
N ASP A 222 -5.22 -3.20 -4.96
CA ASP A 222 -4.79 -3.81 -6.21
C ASP A 222 -5.66 -5.04 -6.55
N GLY A 223 -6.08 -5.15 -7.81
CA GLY A 223 -7.05 -6.15 -8.26
C GLY A 223 -8.51 -5.68 -8.25
N ASP A 224 -8.85 -4.58 -7.57
CA ASP A 224 -10.16 -3.95 -7.68
C ASP A 224 -10.37 -3.33 -9.08
N VAL A 225 -11.62 -3.04 -9.42
CA VAL A 225 -11.98 -2.54 -10.75
C VAL A 225 -12.57 -1.15 -10.68
N ASP A 226 -11.93 -0.21 -11.38
CA ASP A 226 -12.44 1.15 -11.52
C ASP A 226 -13.75 1.22 -12.32
N GLY A 227 -14.60 2.16 -11.92
CA GLY A 227 -15.80 2.51 -12.66
C GLY A 227 -15.53 3.47 -13.82
N SER A 228 -16.60 3.82 -14.52
CA SER A 228 -16.53 4.58 -15.77
C SER A 228 -16.19 6.08 -15.62
N CYS A 229 -16.14 6.64 -14.42
CA CYS A 229 -16.01 8.08 -14.16
C CYS A 229 -16.98 8.96 -14.99
N ARG A 230 -18.22 8.48 -15.17
CA ARG A 230 -19.29 9.17 -15.92
C ARG A 230 -20.60 9.07 -15.14
N GLY A 231 -21.41 10.11 -15.18
CA GLY A 231 -22.75 10.12 -14.58
C GLY A 231 -22.79 9.92 -13.06
N SER A 232 -22.37 8.78 -12.56
CA SER A 232 -22.34 8.43 -11.14
C SER A 232 -21.00 8.73 -10.43
N GLY A 233 -20.17 9.60 -11.00
CA GLY A 233 -18.89 10.02 -10.41
C GLY A 233 -17.70 9.10 -10.73
N CYS A 234 -16.53 9.45 -10.17
CA CYS A 234 -15.25 8.80 -10.43
C CYS A 234 -14.79 7.87 -9.28
N ALA A 235 -15.73 7.38 -8.48
CA ALA A 235 -15.50 6.42 -7.40
C ALA A 235 -16.67 5.43 -7.34
N ASN A 236 -17.06 4.89 -8.48
CA ASN A 236 -18.22 4.01 -8.68
C ASN A 236 -17.83 2.59 -9.12
N GLY A 237 -16.57 2.21 -8.93
CA GLY A 237 -16.05 0.88 -9.21
C GLY A 237 -16.46 -0.21 -8.22
N SER A 238 -15.90 -1.39 -8.45
CA SER A 238 -15.99 -2.52 -7.52
C SER A 238 -14.74 -2.48 -6.62
N TYR A 239 -14.90 -1.97 -5.42
CA TYR A 239 -13.80 -1.70 -4.48
C TYR A 239 -13.91 -2.54 -3.23
N PHE A 240 -12.77 -2.79 -2.60
CA PHE A 240 -12.63 -3.53 -1.33
C PHE A 240 -13.61 -3.04 -0.27
N LEU A 241 -13.70 -1.72 -0.08
CA LEU A 241 -14.68 -1.08 0.77
C LEU A 241 -15.33 0.10 0.05
N ARG A 242 -16.65 0.11 -0.02
CA ARG A 242 -17.42 1.28 -0.48
C ARG A 242 -18.67 1.40 0.37
N LYS A 243 -18.69 2.38 1.28
CA LYS A 243 -19.84 2.69 2.14
C LYS A 243 -20.22 4.15 1.98
N THR A 244 -21.53 4.40 1.90
CA THR A 244 -22.09 5.75 1.86
C THR A 244 -23.32 5.80 2.73
N VAL A 245 -23.41 6.84 3.55
CA VAL A 245 -24.58 7.19 4.36
C VAL A 245 -25.16 8.48 3.82
N VAL A 246 -26.38 8.42 3.36
CA VAL A 246 -27.17 9.58 2.91
C VAL A 246 -28.23 9.86 3.96
N GLY A 247 -28.17 11.02 4.61
CA GLY A 247 -29.03 11.37 5.72
C GLY A 247 -29.61 12.78 5.62
N ASN A 248 -30.20 13.22 6.72
CA ASN A 248 -30.80 14.53 6.94
C ASN A 248 -30.90 14.79 8.45
N ALA A 249 -31.42 15.96 8.84
CA ALA A 249 -31.53 16.36 10.25
C ALA A 249 -32.40 15.45 11.15
N GLY A 250 -33.19 14.55 10.58
CA GLY A 250 -34.01 13.59 11.35
C GLY A 250 -33.36 12.22 11.55
N LEU A 251 -32.14 12.00 11.03
CA LEU A 251 -31.40 10.74 11.14
C LEU A 251 -30.14 10.95 11.98
N PRO A 252 -29.54 9.90 12.57
CA PRO A 252 -28.28 10.01 13.29
C PRO A 252 -27.16 10.60 12.43
N ASP A 253 -26.14 11.15 13.08
CA ASP A 253 -24.93 11.64 12.41
C ASP A 253 -24.37 10.58 11.44
N PRO A 254 -24.13 10.94 10.16
CA PRO A 254 -23.73 9.96 9.14
C PRO A 254 -22.34 9.40 9.38
N VAL A 255 -21.41 10.13 10.03
CA VAL A 255 -20.06 9.62 10.33
C VAL A 255 -20.14 8.52 11.39
N GLU A 256 -20.99 8.67 12.43
CA GLU A 256 -21.24 7.58 13.41
C GLU A 256 -21.91 6.36 12.76
N THR A 257 -22.85 6.62 11.86
CA THR A 257 -23.54 5.54 11.14
C THR A 257 -22.59 4.81 10.20
N LEU A 258 -21.71 5.58 9.52
CA LEU A 258 -20.67 5.05 8.65
C LEU A 258 -19.70 4.16 9.43
N ASP A 259 -19.23 4.62 10.58
CA ASP A 259 -18.34 3.87 11.48
C ASP A 259 -18.94 2.52 11.88
N ARG A 260 -20.22 2.51 12.31
CA ARG A 260 -20.93 1.26 12.60
C ARG A 260 -21.02 0.32 11.39
N GLN A 261 -21.27 0.86 10.19
CA GLN A 261 -21.32 0.07 8.96
C GLN A 261 -19.94 -0.51 8.59
N VAL A 262 -18.87 0.26 8.77
CA VAL A 262 -17.49 -0.18 8.56
C VAL A 262 -17.13 -1.28 9.57
N MET A 263 -17.50 -1.11 10.84
CA MET A 263 -17.27 -2.13 11.86
C MET A 263 -18.02 -3.44 11.56
N GLN A 264 -19.28 -3.37 11.15
CA GLN A 264 -20.05 -4.55 10.72
C GLN A 264 -19.45 -5.23 9.49
N TRP A 265 -19.00 -4.43 8.51
CA TRP A 265 -18.32 -4.95 7.34
C TRP A 265 -17.01 -5.65 7.73
N ARG A 266 -16.19 -5.06 8.62
CA ARG A 266 -14.95 -5.69 9.11
C ARG A 266 -15.21 -7.03 9.78
N ILE A 267 -16.24 -7.11 10.64
CA ILE A 267 -16.67 -8.37 11.27
C ILE A 267 -17.03 -9.42 10.20
N SER A 268 -17.67 -9.01 9.09
CA SER A 268 -18.02 -9.94 8.00
C SER A 268 -16.82 -10.46 7.21
N LYS A 269 -15.63 -9.84 7.35
CA LYS A 269 -14.38 -10.25 6.70
C LYS A 269 -13.50 -11.15 7.59
N ARG A 270 -13.85 -11.33 8.86
CA ARG A 270 -13.14 -12.24 9.77
C ARG A 270 -13.24 -13.69 9.31
N GLY A 271 -12.15 -14.43 9.51
CA GLY A 271 -12.06 -15.82 9.08
C GLY A 271 -11.96 -16.01 7.56
N ARG A 272 -11.63 -14.96 6.81
CA ARG A 272 -11.40 -15.00 5.35
C ARG A 272 -9.99 -14.49 5.04
N PRO A 273 -9.28 -15.09 4.07
CA PRO A 273 -7.97 -14.61 3.68
C PRO A 273 -8.00 -13.13 3.29
N ASP A 274 -7.16 -12.33 3.92
CA ASP A 274 -7.03 -10.90 3.60
C ASP A 274 -5.86 -10.66 2.65
N HIS A 275 -6.04 -9.69 1.77
CA HIS A 275 -5.11 -9.26 0.72
C HIS A 275 -3.73 -8.85 1.25
N ILE A 276 -3.68 -8.18 2.41
CA ILE A 276 -2.47 -7.58 2.98
C ILE A 276 -1.97 -8.36 4.18
N GLN A 277 -2.89 -8.90 5.02
CA GLN A 277 -2.53 -9.57 6.26
C GLN A 277 -1.97 -10.97 6.03
N THR A 278 -2.35 -11.64 4.93
CA THR A 278 -1.81 -12.94 4.55
C THR A 278 -0.34 -12.82 4.19
N GLU A 279 0.49 -13.68 4.79
CA GLU A 279 1.94 -13.67 4.57
C GLU A 279 2.32 -14.56 3.39
N VAL A 280 3.20 -14.07 2.53
CA VAL A 280 3.84 -14.81 1.43
C VAL A 280 5.35 -14.79 1.69
N LEU A 281 5.90 -15.94 2.11
CA LEU A 281 7.23 -16.08 2.67
C LEU A 281 8.08 -17.01 1.81
N PRO A 282 8.84 -16.50 0.82
CA PRO A 282 9.79 -17.31 0.07
C PRO A 282 11.00 -17.67 0.92
N SER A 283 11.46 -18.92 0.82
CA SER A 283 12.70 -19.38 1.46
C SER A 283 13.95 -18.73 0.86
N ALA A 284 13.87 -18.35 -0.42
CA ALA A 284 14.88 -17.58 -1.14
C ALA A 284 14.20 -16.67 -2.16
N THR A 285 14.58 -15.39 -2.19
CA THR A 285 14.11 -14.41 -3.17
C THR A 285 15.02 -14.30 -4.38
N HIS A 286 16.26 -14.84 -4.28
CA HIS A 286 17.26 -14.92 -5.33
C HIS A 286 17.62 -16.37 -5.63
N LEU A 287 17.61 -16.75 -6.88
CA LEU A 287 17.94 -18.09 -7.36
C LEU A 287 18.93 -17.99 -8.53
N PRO A 288 19.93 -18.90 -8.65
CA PRO A 288 20.67 -19.01 -9.90
C PRO A 288 19.74 -19.37 -11.06
N ALA A 289 19.90 -18.75 -12.21
CA ALA A 289 19.20 -19.10 -13.44
C ALA A 289 19.80 -20.39 -14.03
N ASP A 290 19.73 -21.52 -13.33
CA ASP A 290 20.41 -22.75 -13.65
C ASP A 290 19.45 -23.90 -14.05
N GLY A 291 18.15 -23.65 -14.03
CA GLY A 291 17.11 -24.61 -14.35
C GLY A 291 16.89 -25.68 -13.28
N LEU A 292 17.45 -25.55 -12.07
CA LEU A 292 17.48 -26.60 -11.05
C LEU A 292 17.28 -26.09 -9.62
N SER A 293 17.69 -24.85 -9.34
CA SER A 293 17.54 -24.22 -8.02
C SER A 293 16.06 -23.98 -7.70
N THR A 294 15.69 -24.18 -6.42
CA THR A 294 14.30 -24.09 -5.99
C THR A 294 14.12 -23.07 -4.87
N SER A 295 12.94 -22.43 -4.83
CA SER A 295 12.46 -21.70 -3.66
C SER A 295 11.14 -22.30 -3.20
N GLU A 296 11.03 -22.58 -1.91
CA GLU A 296 9.77 -22.89 -1.26
C GLU A 296 9.14 -21.59 -0.75
N VAL A 297 7.87 -21.38 -1.06
CA VAL A 297 7.09 -20.22 -0.63
C VAL A 297 6.01 -20.69 0.32
N THR A 298 6.12 -20.32 1.58
CA THR A 298 5.10 -20.59 2.58
C THR A 298 4.07 -19.45 2.55
N ILE A 299 2.79 -19.78 2.40
CA ILE A 299 1.68 -18.85 2.52
C ILE A 299 0.99 -19.14 3.84
N ARG A 300 0.87 -18.11 4.69
CA ARG A 300 0.12 -18.18 5.96
C ARG A 300 -1.10 -17.30 5.85
N LEU A 301 -2.25 -17.93 5.75
CA LEU A 301 -3.52 -17.22 5.60
C LEU A 301 -3.89 -16.53 6.90
N LYS A 302 -4.20 -15.23 6.81
CA LYS A 302 -4.68 -14.40 7.91
C LYS A 302 -5.90 -13.61 7.47
N ASP A 303 -6.80 -13.36 8.40
CA ASP A 303 -7.97 -12.51 8.15
C ASP A 303 -7.63 -11.01 8.27
N ILE A 304 -8.66 -10.17 8.07
CA ILE A 304 -8.52 -8.70 8.08
C ILE A 304 -7.98 -8.14 9.41
N ASP A 305 -8.12 -8.87 10.50
CA ASP A 305 -7.59 -8.49 11.82
C ASP A 305 -6.19 -9.10 12.08
N GLY A 306 -5.59 -9.78 11.08
CA GLY A 306 -4.32 -10.47 11.18
C GLY A 306 -4.41 -11.80 11.94
N THR A 307 -5.61 -12.29 12.22
CA THR A 307 -5.81 -13.56 12.91
C THR A 307 -5.52 -14.71 11.94
N PRO A 308 -4.62 -15.66 12.27
CA PRO A 308 -4.34 -16.81 11.42
C PRO A 308 -5.61 -17.65 11.18
N LEU A 309 -5.82 -18.09 9.95
CA LEU A 309 -6.78 -19.14 9.64
C LEU A 309 -6.20 -20.49 10.09
N THR A 310 -7.07 -21.38 10.51
CA THR A 310 -6.70 -22.69 11.06
C THR A 310 -7.36 -23.86 10.33
N ASP A 311 -7.95 -23.59 9.17
CA ASP A 311 -8.63 -24.55 8.31
C ASP A 311 -8.01 -24.54 6.90
N GLY A 312 -8.08 -25.67 6.22
CA GLY A 312 -7.65 -25.84 4.84
C GLY A 312 -8.82 -25.78 3.85
N GLY A 313 -8.56 -26.15 2.62
CA GLY A 313 -9.53 -26.22 1.54
C GLY A 313 -9.63 -24.95 0.70
N GLN A 314 -8.75 -23.98 0.93
CA GLN A 314 -8.62 -22.81 0.06
C GLN A 314 -7.90 -23.21 -1.23
N THR A 315 -8.35 -22.64 -2.35
CA THR A 315 -7.68 -22.84 -3.64
C THR A 315 -6.78 -21.66 -3.95
N LEU A 316 -5.52 -21.93 -4.24
CA LEU A 316 -4.59 -20.90 -4.74
C LEU A 316 -4.65 -20.86 -6.26
N ILE A 317 -4.81 -19.66 -6.81
CA ILE A 317 -4.69 -19.34 -8.23
C ILE A 317 -3.40 -18.56 -8.42
N LEU A 318 -2.55 -19.01 -9.32
CA LEU A 318 -1.29 -18.35 -9.65
C LEU A 318 -1.35 -17.85 -11.08
N ASP A 319 -1.02 -16.58 -11.25
CA ASP A 319 -0.95 -15.92 -12.54
C ASP A 319 0.46 -15.33 -12.72
N ASP A 320 1.20 -15.86 -13.70
CA ASP A 320 2.55 -15.37 -13.99
C ASP A 320 2.44 -14.11 -14.86
N ILE A 321 2.77 -12.98 -14.27
CA ILE A 321 2.75 -11.65 -14.88
C ILE A 321 4.16 -11.15 -15.23
N THR A 322 5.13 -12.06 -15.33
CA THR A 322 6.51 -11.77 -15.67
C THR A 322 6.60 -11.15 -17.08
N PRO A 323 7.19 -9.94 -17.22
CA PRO A 323 7.41 -9.37 -18.56
C PRO A 323 8.28 -10.28 -19.42
N GLY A 324 7.78 -10.67 -20.59
CA GLY A 324 8.49 -11.58 -21.51
C GLY A 324 8.15 -13.06 -21.30
N GLY A 325 7.33 -13.39 -20.33
CA GLY A 325 6.84 -14.75 -20.03
C GLY A 325 7.56 -15.42 -18.87
N PRO A 326 7.08 -16.61 -18.45
CA PRO A 326 7.57 -17.32 -17.28
C PRO A 326 9.07 -17.65 -17.33
N ILE A 327 9.78 -17.35 -16.26
CA ILE A 327 11.19 -17.73 -16.04
C ILE A 327 11.37 -18.65 -14.84
N VAL A 328 10.29 -18.96 -14.10
CA VAL A 328 10.21 -20.01 -13.08
C VAL A 328 9.08 -20.96 -13.39
N SER A 329 9.11 -22.15 -12.82
CA SER A 329 8.03 -23.14 -12.94
C SER A 329 7.55 -23.58 -11.57
N LEU A 330 6.23 -23.61 -11.35
CA LEU A 330 5.62 -24.22 -10.20
C LEU A 330 5.79 -25.75 -10.29
N THR A 331 6.44 -26.35 -9.33
CA THR A 331 6.71 -27.80 -9.30
C THR A 331 5.90 -28.56 -8.25
N ASN A 332 5.43 -27.83 -7.21
CA ASN A 332 4.59 -28.43 -6.17
C ASN A 332 3.68 -27.39 -5.53
N GLN A 333 2.50 -27.83 -5.08
CA GLN A 333 1.57 -27.05 -4.28
C GLN A 333 0.92 -27.95 -3.24
N VAL A 334 0.99 -27.58 -1.97
CA VAL A 334 0.45 -28.35 -0.84
C VAL A 334 -0.40 -27.45 0.04
N ASP A 335 -1.63 -27.89 0.33
CA ASP A 335 -2.46 -27.36 1.41
C ASP A 335 -2.23 -28.24 2.65
N HIS A 336 -1.79 -27.66 3.77
CA HIS A 336 -1.52 -28.36 5.01
C HIS A 336 -2.77 -28.60 5.88
N GLY A 337 -3.90 -28.01 5.48
CA GLY A 337 -5.18 -28.17 6.19
C GLY A 337 -5.31 -27.33 7.47
N ASP A 338 -4.36 -26.43 7.72
CA ASP A 338 -4.26 -25.61 8.94
C ASP A 338 -4.17 -24.09 8.66
N GLY A 339 -4.58 -23.68 7.44
CA GLY A 339 -4.46 -22.31 6.98
C GLY A 339 -3.08 -21.96 6.40
N THR A 340 -2.21 -22.96 6.25
CA THR A 340 -0.92 -22.79 5.59
C THR A 340 -0.83 -23.56 4.29
N HIS A 341 -0.14 -22.97 3.31
CA HIS A 341 0.15 -23.61 2.03
C HIS A 341 1.63 -23.51 1.72
N THR A 342 2.15 -24.47 0.96
CA THR A 342 3.52 -24.43 0.43
C THR A 342 3.47 -24.52 -1.09
N LEU A 343 4.18 -23.61 -1.76
CA LEU A 343 4.44 -23.62 -3.20
C LEU A 343 5.92 -23.86 -3.43
N SER A 344 6.30 -24.72 -4.36
CA SER A 344 7.69 -24.93 -4.74
C SER A 344 7.91 -24.44 -6.17
N PHE A 345 8.81 -23.48 -6.33
CA PHE A 345 9.21 -22.95 -7.62
C PHE A 345 10.61 -23.43 -7.99
N THR A 346 10.81 -23.81 -9.24
CA THR A 346 12.12 -24.13 -9.81
C THR A 346 12.54 -23.05 -10.78
N SER A 347 13.79 -22.60 -10.69
CA SER A 347 14.35 -21.60 -11.60
C SER A 347 14.39 -22.08 -13.05
N GLY A 348 14.19 -21.19 -13.99
CA GLY A 348 14.56 -21.38 -15.39
C GLY A 348 16.04 -21.11 -15.63
N THR A 349 16.42 -20.99 -16.92
CA THR A 349 17.80 -20.70 -17.34
C THR A 349 18.00 -19.27 -17.81
N THR A 350 16.96 -18.44 -17.76
CA THR A 350 16.99 -17.03 -18.18
C THR A 350 17.03 -16.13 -16.95
N PRO A 351 18.08 -15.30 -16.76
CA PRO A 351 18.10 -14.31 -15.69
C PRO A 351 17.00 -13.26 -15.84
N GLY A 352 16.48 -12.76 -14.70
CA GLY A 352 15.42 -11.77 -14.65
C GLY A 352 14.61 -11.85 -13.36
N THR A 353 13.56 -11.06 -13.25
CA THR A 353 12.65 -11.09 -12.09
C THR A 353 11.33 -11.75 -12.51
N ALA A 354 11.03 -12.90 -11.93
CA ALA A 354 9.70 -13.52 -12.02
C ALA A 354 8.73 -12.76 -11.12
N ARG A 355 7.56 -12.43 -11.64
CA ARG A 355 6.48 -11.78 -10.90
C ARG A 355 5.23 -12.64 -10.94
N ILE A 356 4.78 -13.10 -9.79
CA ILE A 356 3.67 -14.03 -9.67
C ILE A 356 2.60 -13.41 -8.79
N LYS A 357 1.44 -13.25 -9.38
CA LYS A 357 0.22 -12.86 -8.70
C LYS A 357 -0.40 -14.10 -8.09
N ILE A 358 -0.68 -14.05 -6.80
CA ILE A 358 -1.31 -15.15 -6.06
C ILE A 358 -2.68 -14.67 -5.60
N SER A 359 -3.72 -15.43 -5.93
CA SER A 359 -5.07 -15.24 -5.39
C SER A 359 -5.46 -16.46 -4.57
N VAL A 360 -6.19 -16.20 -3.47
CA VAL A 360 -6.77 -17.24 -2.61
C VAL A 360 -8.27 -17.24 -2.80
N VAL A 361 -8.82 -18.37 -3.22
CA VAL A 361 -10.28 -18.57 -3.29
C VAL A 361 -10.72 -19.33 -2.05
N HIS A 362 -11.54 -18.65 -1.24
CA HIS A 362 -12.18 -19.23 -0.06
C HIS A 362 -13.69 -19.17 -0.24
N TRP A 363 -14.35 -20.32 -0.29
CA TRP A 363 -15.75 -20.52 -0.71
C TRP A 363 -16.00 -19.96 -2.12
N TRP A 364 -16.56 -18.74 -2.24
CA TRP A 364 -16.84 -18.06 -3.51
C TRP A 364 -16.18 -16.67 -3.61
N GLU A 365 -15.37 -16.30 -2.60
CA GLU A 365 -14.66 -15.02 -2.57
C GLU A 365 -13.21 -15.26 -2.96
N GLU A 366 -12.72 -14.46 -3.90
CA GLU A 366 -11.32 -14.44 -4.32
C GLU A 366 -10.63 -13.24 -3.65
N SER A 367 -9.50 -13.48 -2.99
CA SER A 367 -8.63 -12.45 -2.42
C SER A 367 -7.28 -12.53 -3.09
N GLN A 368 -6.93 -11.53 -3.89
CA GLN A 368 -5.59 -11.39 -4.44
C GLN A 368 -4.64 -10.99 -3.31
N LEU A 369 -3.47 -11.60 -3.23
CA LEU A 369 -2.45 -11.28 -2.23
C LEU A 369 -1.53 -10.17 -2.73
N TYR A 370 -1.09 -9.31 -1.80
CA TYR A 370 -0.16 -8.23 -2.06
C TYR A 370 0.89 -8.14 -0.94
N PRO A 371 2.16 -7.85 -1.25
CA PRO A 371 2.72 -7.64 -2.59
C PRO A 371 2.75 -8.91 -3.43
N TYR A 372 2.98 -8.78 -4.74
CA TYR A 372 3.22 -9.93 -5.60
C TYR A 372 4.47 -10.69 -5.16
N LEU A 373 4.47 -11.99 -5.37
CA LEU A 373 5.69 -12.78 -5.20
C LEU A 373 6.68 -12.41 -6.31
N GLU A 374 7.86 -11.94 -5.89
CA GLU A 374 8.98 -11.70 -6.79
C GLU A 374 10.12 -12.65 -6.49
N LEU A 375 10.60 -13.36 -7.51
CA LEU A 375 11.78 -14.22 -7.45
C LEU A 375 12.78 -13.74 -8.49
N ASN A 376 13.96 -13.34 -8.03
CA ASN A 376 15.05 -12.87 -8.88
C ASN A 376 15.91 -14.04 -9.33
N LEU A 377 16.05 -14.23 -10.63
CA LEU A 377 16.93 -15.22 -11.22
C LEU A 377 18.23 -14.54 -11.65
N ASP A 378 19.30 -14.84 -10.95
CA ASP A 378 20.62 -14.26 -11.21
C ASP A 378 21.39 -15.08 -12.23
N ALA A 379 22.32 -14.44 -12.95
CA ALA A 379 23.22 -15.16 -13.82
C ALA A 379 23.97 -16.24 -13.04
N PRO A 380 24.12 -17.46 -13.57
CA PRO A 380 24.77 -18.55 -12.84
C PRO A 380 26.18 -18.18 -12.39
N SER A 381 26.44 -18.36 -11.09
CA SER A 381 27.71 -18.12 -10.43
C SER A 381 28.11 -19.37 -9.65
N PRO A 382 29.42 -19.64 -9.48
CA PRO A 382 29.87 -20.76 -8.66
C PRO A 382 29.44 -20.68 -7.17
N LEU A 383 29.23 -19.48 -6.66
CA LEU A 383 28.62 -19.22 -5.35
C LEU A 383 27.48 -18.24 -5.53
N HIS A 384 26.32 -18.59 -5.00
CA HIS A 384 25.11 -17.77 -5.05
C HIS A 384 24.48 -17.68 -3.66
N LEU A 385 23.96 -16.51 -3.30
CA LEU A 385 23.26 -16.24 -2.04
C LEU A 385 21.77 -15.98 -2.33
N GLY A 386 20.90 -16.68 -1.61
CA GLY A 386 19.46 -16.63 -1.88
C GLY A 386 18.71 -15.41 -1.32
N ASN A 387 19.32 -14.70 -0.36
CA ASN A 387 18.71 -13.50 0.24
C ASN A 387 19.75 -12.39 0.37
N GLU A 388 19.39 -11.18 -0.05
CA GLU A 388 20.28 -10.00 0.01
C GLU A 388 20.13 -9.20 1.30
N VAL A 389 19.10 -9.47 2.09
CA VAL A 389 18.82 -8.77 3.35
C VAL A 389 18.34 -9.78 4.39
N LEU A 390 18.81 -9.66 5.64
CA LEU A 390 18.28 -10.38 6.79
C LEU A 390 17.95 -9.42 7.93
N SER A 391 16.80 -9.64 8.60
CA SER A 391 16.38 -8.87 9.78
C SER A 391 17.21 -9.27 11.00
N ALA A 392 17.72 -8.28 11.72
CA ALA A 392 18.38 -8.50 12.99
C ALA A 392 17.39 -8.91 14.10
N VAL A 393 16.15 -8.42 14.02
CA VAL A 393 15.09 -8.71 14.98
C VAL A 393 14.52 -10.10 14.78
N ASP A 394 14.12 -10.43 13.55
CA ASP A 394 13.41 -11.67 13.24
C ASP A 394 14.36 -12.84 12.97
N GLY A 395 15.61 -12.57 12.57
CA GLY A 395 16.53 -13.57 12.07
C GLY A 395 16.16 -14.03 10.66
N GLY A 396 16.34 -15.32 10.38
CA GLY A 396 15.97 -15.90 9.08
C GLY A 396 17.01 -16.87 8.55
N GLU A 397 16.89 -17.21 7.28
CA GLU A 397 17.79 -18.13 6.60
C GLU A 397 18.51 -17.43 5.43
N ALA A 398 19.79 -17.72 5.27
CA ALA A 398 20.59 -17.33 4.12
C ALA A 398 21.10 -18.59 3.40
N PRO A 399 20.38 -19.07 2.37
CA PRO A 399 20.82 -20.20 1.57
C PRO A 399 21.99 -19.80 0.66
N LEU A 400 23.10 -20.54 0.75
CA LEU A 400 24.28 -20.40 -0.09
C LEU A 400 24.36 -21.62 -1.01
N THR A 401 24.21 -21.41 -2.30
CA THR A 401 24.28 -22.46 -3.32
C THR A 401 25.64 -22.46 -3.98
N LEU A 402 26.34 -23.59 -3.89
CA LEU A 402 27.56 -23.86 -4.63
C LEU A 402 27.23 -24.64 -5.91
N ASN A 403 27.70 -24.16 -7.07
CA ASN A 403 27.50 -24.82 -8.36
C ASN A 403 28.72 -24.65 -9.26
N PHE A 404 29.58 -25.62 -9.23
CA PHE A 404 30.81 -25.70 -10.05
C PHE A 404 30.65 -26.62 -11.27
N GLY A 405 29.43 -27.14 -11.49
CA GLY A 405 29.17 -28.14 -12.54
C GLY A 405 30.02 -29.42 -12.37
N ALA A 406 30.04 -30.27 -13.38
CA ALA A 406 30.73 -31.55 -13.36
C ALA A 406 32.22 -31.45 -13.00
N GLN A 407 32.89 -30.33 -13.31
CA GLN A 407 34.29 -30.09 -12.95
C GLN A 407 34.54 -29.96 -11.44
N GLY A 408 33.48 -29.61 -10.71
CA GLY A 408 33.50 -29.48 -9.25
C GLY A 408 33.20 -30.78 -8.50
N ALA A 409 32.80 -31.85 -9.20
CA ALA A 409 32.37 -33.10 -8.58
C ALA A 409 33.38 -33.66 -7.56
N GLY A 410 32.90 -33.88 -6.35
CA GLY A 410 33.70 -34.43 -5.26
C GLY A 410 34.79 -33.51 -4.67
N ARG A 411 34.98 -32.30 -5.18
CA ARG A 411 35.99 -31.36 -4.66
C ARG A 411 35.61 -30.88 -3.25
N PRO A 412 36.58 -30.80 -2.33
CA PRO A 412 36.37 -30.22 -1.02
C PRO A 412 36.16 -28.70 -1.14
N TYR A 413 35.32 -28.16 -0.29
CA TYR A 413 35.06 -26.72 -0.19
C TYR A 413 34.94 -26.26 1.26
N LEU A 414 35.16 -24.97 1.48
CA LEU A 414 34.92 -24.26 2.74
C LEU A 414 34.28 -22.92 2.43
N LEU A 415 33.12 -22.64 3.05
CA LEU A 415 32.50 -21.30 3.03
C LEU A 415 33.14 -20.46 4.11
N LEU A 416 33.46 -19.19 3.73
CA LEU A 416 34.08 -18.20 4.59
C LEU A 416 33.16 -16.99 4.70
N VAL A 417 33.25 -16.25 5.83
CA VAL A 417 32.45 -15.07 6.10
C VAL A 417 33.29 -13.96 6.72
N SER A 418 33.01 -12.71 6.35
CA SER A 418 33.56 -11.49 6.96
C SER A 418 32.47 -10.42 7.09
N GLY A 419 32.54 -9.62 8.14
CA GLY A 419 31.72 -8.41 8.33
C GLY A 419 32.53 -7.12 8.12
N SER A 420 33.77 -7.20 7.62
CA SER A 420 34.68 -6.06 7.42
C SER A 420 34.88 -5.69 5.95
N GLY A 421 34.02 -6.23 5.06
CA GLY A 421 34.03 -5.95 3.62
C GLY A 421 35.00 -6.82 2.84
N THR A 422 35.15 -6.50 1.55
CA THR A 422 35.78 -7.37 0.55
C THR A 422 37.12 -6.86 0.03
N GLN A 423 37.50 -5.63 0.33
CA GLN A 423 38.74 -4.98 -0.15
C GLN A 423 39.56 -4.45 1.00
N PRO A 424 40.90 -4.64 0.98
CA PRO A 424 41.75 -5.21 -0.07
C PRO A 424 41.74 -6.74 -0.12
N GLY A 425 41.07 -7.43 0.78
CA GLY A 425 41.08 -8.88 0.90
C GLY A 425 42.23 -9.41 1.78
N THR A 426 42.25 -10.72 2.01
CA THR A 426 43.19 -11.40 2.93
C THR A 426 44.05 -12.39 2.16
N PRO A 427 45.41 -12.25 2.18
CA PRO A 427 46.30 -13.27 1.61
C PRO A 427 46.18 -14.64 2.36
N PHE A 428 45.97 -15.71 1.63
CA PHE A 428 45.83 -17.05 2.19
C PHE A 428 46.30 -18.14 1.20
N GLY A 429 47.34 -18.93 1.58
CA GLY A 429 47.76 -20.09 0.82
C GLY A 429 48.14 -19.82 -0.66
N GLY A 430 48.67 -18.67 -0.98
CA GLY A 430 48.99 -18.25 -2.35
C GLY A 430 47.82 -17.68 -3.13
N LEU A 431 46.63 -17.55 -2.52
CA LEU A 431 45.45 -16.86 -3.04
C LEU A 431 45.21 -15.55 -2.26
N THR A 432 44.39 -14.69 -2.81
CA THR A 432 43.79 -13.57 -2.05
C THR A 432 42.31 -13.88 -1.85
N LEU A 433 41.89 -14.09 -0.60
CA LEU A 433 40.47 -14.20 -0.26
C LEU A 433 39.83 -12.84 -0.48
N PRO A 434 38.70 -12.73 -1.18
CA PRO A 434 38.00 -11.47 -1.38
C PRO A 434 37.14 -11.11 -0.13
N LEU A 435 37.75 -11.23 1.05
CA LEU A 435 37.20 -10.93 2.36
C LEU A 435 38.29 -10.29 3.22
N ASN A 436 37.98 -9.21 3.92
CA ASN A 436 38.90 -8.60 4.85
C ASN A 436 39.05 -9.43 6.12
N SER A 437 40.25 -9.40 6.70
CA SER A 437 40.54 -10.12 7.94
C SER A 437 39.75 -9.53 9.12
N ASP A 438 39.01 -10.37 9.79
CA ASP A 438 38.28 -10.08 11.01
C ASP A 438 38.03 -11.38 11.83
N ARG A 439 37.35 -11.24 12.97
CA ARG A 439 37.03 -12.39 13.82
C ARG A 439 36.12 -13.42 13.17
N LEU A 440 35.23 -12.99 12.25
CA LEU A 440 34.36 -13.90 11.51
C LEU A 440 35.13 -14.70 10.49
N LEU A 441 36.06 -14.07 9.77
CA LEU A 441 36.93 -14.75 8.82
C LEU A 441 37.83 -15.74 9.54
N ASP A 442 38.49 -15.34 10.64
CA ASP A 442 39.35 -16.21 11.44
C ASP A 442 38.60 -17.42 12.00
N TRP A 443 37.37 -17.17 12.49
CA TRP A 443 36.50 -18.25 12.96
C TRP A 443 36.12 -19.19 11.81
N SER A 444 35.71 -18.66 10.65
CA SER A 444 35.27 -19.48 9.53
C SER A 444 36.38 -20.30 8.90
N LEU A 445 37.62 -19.85 8.94
CA LEU A 445 38.80 -20.61 8.50
C LEU A 445 39.09 -21.82 9.37
N GLY A 446 38.74 -21.76 10.63
CA GLY A 446 38.98 -22.85 11.60
C GLY A 446 37.78 -23.73 11.94
N ALA A 447 36.58 -23.33 11.46
CA ALA A 447 35.35 -23.92 11.98
C ALA A 447 34.88 -25.17 11.24
N PRO A 448 34.49 -26.20 11.96
CA PRO A 448 33.60 -27.21 11.45
C PRO A 448 32.22 -26.61 11.23
N SER A 449 31.41 -27.19 10.35
CA SER A 449 30.02 -26.77 10.12
C SER A 449 29.17 -26.81 11.40
N PRO A 450 28.84 -25.69 12.03
CA PRO A 450 28.01 -25.67 13.24
C PRO A 450 26.55 -25.98 12.91
N GLY A 451 25.74 -26.33 13.92
CA GLY A 451 24.33 -26.68 13.71
C GLY A 451 23.48 -25.58 13.08
N PHE A 452 23.80 -24.30 13.34
CA PHE A 452 23.13 -23.16 12.72
C PHE A 452 23.65 -22.86 11.30
N TRP A 453 24.74 -23.49 10.85
CA TRP A 453 25.27 -23.38 9.51
C TRP A 453 25.76 -24.74 9.01
N PRO A 454 24.84 -25.66 8.71
CA PRO A 454 25.18 -26.96 8.19
C PRO A 454 25.79 -26.88 6.79
N ASN A 455 26.67 -27.82 6.45
CA ASN A 455 27.37 -27.86 5.17
C ASN A 455 28.22 -26.62 4.88
N MET A 456 28.69 -25.89 5.91
CA MET A 456 29.67 -24.83 5.75
C MET A 456 30.98 -25.33 5.13
N SER A 457 31.33 -26.61 5.39
CA SER A 457 32.45 -27.30 4.77
C SER A 457 32.06 -28.73 4.38
N GLY A 458 32.76 -29.31 3.41
CA GLY A 458 32.50 -30.67 2.94
C GLY A 458 32.96 -30.90 1.52
N ASN A 459 32.37 -31.86 0.85
CA ASN A 459 32.60 -32.12 -0.57
C ASN A 459 31.38 -31.79 -1.39
N LEU A 460 31.58 -31.26 -2.58
CA LEU A 460 30.54 -31.07 -3.60
C LEU A 460 30.03 -32.47 -4.03
N ASP A 461 28.77 -32.51 -4.44
CA ASP A 461 28.14 -33.77 -4.92
C ASP A 461 28.69 -34.21 -6.30
N ALA A 462 28.11 -35.26 -6.87
CA ALA A 462 28.51 -35.81 -8.17
C ALA A 462 28.27 -34.83 -9.34
N ASN A 463 27.46 -33.80 -9.14
CA ASN A 463 27.17 -32.70 -10.09
C ASN A 463 27.99 -31.43 -9.82
N GLY A 464 28.88 -31.45 -8.82
CA GLY A 464 29.66 -30.32 -8.39
C GLY A 464 28.86 -29.29 -7.60
N ARG A 465 27.82 -29.70 -6.89
CA ARG A 465 26.86 -28.79 -6.21
C ARG A 465 26.83 -29.03 -4.71
N ARG A 466 26.44 -28.02 -3.96
CA ARG A 466 26.07 -28.11 -2.56
C ARG A 466 25.16 -26.93 -2.16
N LEU A 467 24.17 -27.22 -1.33
CA LEU A 467 23.41 -26.21 -0.59
C LEU A 467 23.91 -26.18 0.85
N SER A 468 24.15 -24.97 1.34
CA SER A 468 24.52 -24.68 2.73
C SER A 468 23.63 -23.53 3.20
N THR A 469 22.87 -23.72 4.26
CA THR A 469 21.95 -22.68 4.76
C THR A 469 22.46 -22.17 6.10
N LEU A 470 22.76 -20.87 6.17
CA LEU A 470 23.01 -20.18 7.43
C LEU A 470 21.65 -19.83 8.06
N SER A 471 21.33 -20.46 9.20
CA SER A 471 20.11 -20.18 9.96
C SER A 471 20.44 -19.23 11.11
N VAL A 472 19.81 -18.08 11.11
CA VAL A 472 20.04 -17.00 12.07
C VAL A 472 18.84 -16.88 13.01
N ALA A 473 19.08 -17.07 14.30
CA ALA A 473 18.02 -16.91 15.30
C ALA A 473 17.63 -15.42 15.48
N PRO A 474 16.39 -15.13 15.89
CA PRO A 474 15.97 -13.80 16.26
C PRO A 474 16.94 -13.11 17.21
N GLY A 475 17.29 -11.86 16.93
CA GLY A 475 18.24 -11.05 17.73
C GLY A 475 19.71 -11.37 17.53
N ALA A 476 20.10 -12.45 16.83
CA ALA A 476 21.49 -12.86 16.70
C ALA A 476 22.35 -11.91 15.86
N LEU A 477 21.74 -11.17 14.90
CA LEU A 477 22.43 -10.18 14.07
C LEU A 477 22.39 -8.76 14.64
N THR A 478 21.82 -8.52 15.81
CA THR A 478 21.77 -7.17 16.42
C THR A 478 23.11 -6.44 16.44
N PRO A 479 24.28 -7.09 16.71
CA PRO A 479 25.58 -6.41 16.64
C PRO A 479 26.01 -5.97 15.24
N PHE A 480 25.32 -6.44 14.20
CA PHE A 480 25.67 -6.21 12.79
C PHE A 480 24.65 -5.32 12.07
N VAL A 481 23.67 -4.74 12.76
CA VAL A 481 22.67 -3.84 12.16
C VAL A 481 23.36 -2.70 11.40
N GLY A 482 22.94 -2.50 10.13
CA GLY A 482 23.54 -1.51 9.22
C GLY A 482 24.87 -1.95 8.62
N SER A 483 25.31 -3.18 8.86
CA SER A 483 26.51 -3.78 8.26
C SER A 483 26.12 -4.81 7.20
N ARG A 484 27.08 -5.13 6.35
CA ARG A 484 26.98 -6.22 5.37
C ARG A 484 27.83 -7.39 5.81
N LEU A 485 27.32 -8.61 5.68
CA LEU A 485 28.09 -9.85 5.83
C LEU A 485 28.38 -10.44 4.46
N ASP A 486 29.67 -10.57 4.13
CA ASP A 486 30.16 -11.05 2.85
C ASP A 486 30.72 -12.49 2.98
N PHE A 487 30.47 -13.31 1.96
CA PHE A 487 30.82 -14.72 1.91
C PHE A 487 31.63 -15.05 0.66
N CYS A 488 32.55 -15.98 0.74
CA CYS A 488 33.17 -16.63 -0.42
C CYS A 488 33.34 -18.13 -0.18
N ALA A 489 33.50 -18.90 -1.24
CA ALA A 489 33.85 -20.32 -1.16
C ALA A 489 35.32 -20.52 -1.54
N LEU A 490 36.06 -21.19 -0.67
CA LEU A 490 37.42 -21.59 -0.87
C LEU A 490 37.48 -23.07 -1.28
N LEU A 491 38.12 -23.36 -2.40
CA LEU A 491 38.43 -24.68 -2.90
C LEU A 491 39.96 -24.81 -3.13
N PRO A 492 40.54 -26.02 -3.22
CA PRO A 492 41.95 -26.16 -3.54
C PRO A 492 42.34 -25.40 -4.82
N GLY A 493 43.17 -24.35 -4.66
CA GLY A 493 43.65 -23.51 -5.76
C GLY A 493 42.65 -22.54 -6.35
N TYR A 494 41.49 -22.32 -5.72
CA TYR A 494 40.46 -21.44 -6.22
C TYR A 494 39.64 -20.80 -5.09
N VAL A 495 39.24 -19.55 -5.29
CA VAL A 495 38.26 -18.83 -4.45
C VAL A 495 37.23 -18.15 -5.32
N THR A 496 35.96 -18.21 -4.92
CA THR A 496 34.87 -17.53 -5.65
C THR A 496 34.90 -16.02 -5.45
N ALA A 497 34.24 -15.29 -6.34
CA ALA A 497 33.82 -13.92 -6.04
C ALA A 497 32.96 -13.89 -4.76
N PRO A 498 32.96 -12.75 -4.02
CA PRO A 498 32.16 -12.62 -2.81
C PRO A 498 30.67 -12.39 -3.15
N VAL A 499 29.81 -12.91 -2.29
CA VAL A 499 28.38 -12.58 -2.22
C VAL A 499 28.08 -12.14 -0.80
N GLY A 500 27.02 -11.36 -0.54
CA GLY A 500 26.73 -10.95 0.83
C GLY A 500 25.34 -10.38 0.99
N PHE A 501 24.86 -10.32 2.22
CA PHE A 501 23.59 -9.72 2.59
C PHE A 501 23.77 -8.55 3.56
N ASP A 502 22.84 -7.60 3.49
CA ASP A 502 22.76 -6.47 4.42
C ASP A 502 21.92 -6.85 5.63
N VAL A 503 22.33 -6.37 6.82
CA VAL A 503 21.61 -6.62 8.07
C VAL A 503 20.69 -5.44 8.35
N SER A 504 19.39 -5.65 8.18
CA SER A 504 18.35 -4.64 8.53
C SER A 504 18.02 -4.68 10.03
N PRO A 505 17.44 -3.61 10.56
CA PRO A 505 16.96 -3.55 11.93
C PRO A 505 15.97 -4.66 12.29
#